data_c66ae286c19ef6639fc4d8a90be71231
#
_entry.id   c66ae286c19ef6639fc4d8a90be71231
#
_cell.length_a   1.000
_cell.length_b   1.000
_cell.length_c   1.000
_cell.angle_alpha   90.00
_cell.angle_beta   90.00
_cell.angle_gamma   90.00
#
_symmetry.space_group_name_H-M   'P 1'
#
loop_
_entity.id
_entity.type
_entity.pdbx_description
1 polymer ?
#
loop_
_entity_poly.entity_id
_entity_poly.type
_entity_poly.pdbx_seq_one_letter_code
_entity_poly.pdbx_strand_id
1 'polypeptide(L)' 'MNSMLMGYVRKSNAGGALKVNLSADAFDKAQRYLSKDGEEFVGLVVNIDHVRAVMEGEKEVTSISQISD' A
#
# COMPACT_ATOMS: atom_id res chain seq x y z
N MET A 1 -13.67 -7.20 10.68
CA MET A 1 -12.73 -6.52 9.75
C MET A 1 -11.31 -6.63 10.28
N ASN A 2 -10.42 -7.12 9.45
CA ASN A 2 -9.01 -7.27 9.81
C ASN A 2 -8.14 -6.41 8.91
N SER A 3 -7.05 -5.93 9.49
CA SER A 3 -6.09 -5.11 8.76
C SER A 3 -4.71 -5.75 8.90
N MET A 4 -3.99 -5.86 7.79
CA MET A 4 -2.65 -6.41 7.76
C MET A 4 -1.71 -5.39 7.14
N LEU A 5 -0.61 -5.10 7.83
CA LEU A 5 0.40 -4.19 7.29
C LEU A 5 1.11 -4.84 6.11
N MET A 6 1.10 -4.16 4.97
CA MET A 6 1.70 -4.67 3.75
C MET A 6 3.02 -4.00 3.40
N GLY A 7 3.20 -2.76 3.83
CA GLY A 7 4.41 -2.03 3.50
C GLY A 7 4.27 -0.55 3.75
N TYR A 8 5.05 0.23 3.03
CA TYR A 8 5.13 1.66 3.24
C TYR A 8 5.23 2.41 1.92
N VAL A 9 4.75 3.65 1.92
CA VAL A 9 4.90 4.54 0.79
C VAL A 9 5.59 5.82 1.27
N ARG A 10 6.52 6.33 0.47
CA ARG A 10 7.22 7.59 0.75
C ARG A 10 7.51 8.29 -0.57
N LYS A 11 7.97 9.53 -0.49
CA LYS A 11 8.43 10.21 -1.70
C LYS A 11 9.71 9.54 -2.20
N SER A 12 9.86 9.50 -3.52
CA SER A 12 11.12 9.07 -4.11
C SER A 12 12.21 10.10 -3.78
N ASN A 13 13.47 9.68 -3.91
CA ASN A 13 14.59 10.58 -3.62
C ASN A 13 14.58 11.82 -4.51
N ALA A 14 14.12 11.69 -5.74
CA ALA A 14 14.03 12.82 -6.65
C ALA A 14 12.82 13.72 -6.38
N GLY A 15 11.88 13.25 -5.56
CA GLY A 15 10.73 14.05 -5.16
C GLY A 15 9.59 14.10 -6.17
N GLY A 16 9.74 13.47 -7.33
CA GLY A 16 8.73 13.54 -8.37
C GLY A 16 7.77 12.36 -8.41
N ALA A 17 7.89 11.42 -7.48
CA ALA A 17 7.05 10.23 -7.47
C ALA A 17 6.93 9.71 -6.04
N LEU A 18 6.04 8.74 -5.87
CA LEU A 18 5.94 8.00 -4.62
C LEU A 18 6.67 6.68 -4.80
N LYS A 19 7.44 6.29 -3.81
CA LYS A 19 8.09 5.00 -3.78
C LYS A 19 7.31 4.07 -2.88
N VAL A 20 6.93 2.92 -3.41
CA VAL A 20 6.14 1.92 -2.70
C VAL A 20 7.05 0.75 -2.34
N ASN A 21 7.09 0.41 -1.07
CA ASN A 21 7.88 -0.73 -0.58
C ASN A 21 6.93 -1.72 0.05
N LEU A 22 6.81 -2.90 -0.54
CA LEU A 22 5.95 -3.96 -0.01
C LEU A 22 6.80 -5.04 0.64
N SER A 23 6.32 -5.55 1.76
CA SER A 23 6.94 -6.71 2.40
C SER A 23 6.64 -7.94 1.55
N ALA A 24 7.67 -8.63 1.08
CA ALA A 24 7.47 -9.85 0.30
C ALA A 24 6.74 -10.92 1.11
N ASP A 25 7.07 -11.03 2.38
CA ASP A 25 6.41 -11.99 3.28
C ASP A 25 4.92 -11.67 3.43
N ALA A 26 4.59 -10.39 3.66
CA ALA A 26 3.19 -9.98 3.77
C ALA A 26 2.44 -10.20 2.47
N PHE A 27 3.09 -9.91 1.34
CA PHE A 27 2.48 -10.11 0.04
C PHE A 27 2.14 -11.58 -0.20
N ASP A 28 3.03 -12.49 0.20
CA ASP A 28 2.79 -13.93 0.07
C ASP A 28 1.60 -14.39 0.90
N LYS A 29 1.34 -13.73 2.03
CA LYS A 29 0.25 -14.08 2.93
C LYS A 29 -1.03 -13.33 2.64
N ALA A 30 -0.99 -12.34 1.75
CA ALA A 30 -2.14 -11.49 1.47
C ALA A 30 -3.26 -12.26 0.80
N GLN A 31 -4.48 -11.83 1.06
CA GLN A 31 -5.65 -12.40 0.40
C GLN A 31 -5.67 -11.97 -1.06
N ARG A 32 -6.05 -12.89 -1.91
CA ARG A 32 -6.15 -12.68 -3.35
C ARG A 32 -7.60 -12.71 -3.77
N TYR A 33 -7.94 -11.99 -4.82
CA TYR A 33 -9.26 -12.12 -5.41
C TYR A 33 -9.11 -12.31 -6.92
N LEU A 34 -10.12 -12.94 -7.52
CA LEU A 34 -10.13 -13.21 -8.95
C LEU A 34 -11.00 -12.19 -9.67
N SER A 35 -10.50 -11.68 -10.77
CA SER A 35 -11.30 -10.85 -11.67
C SER A 35 -12.20 -11.75 -12.50
N LYS A 36 -13.08 -11.11 -13.29
CA LYS A 36 -13.96 -11.85 -14.20
C LYS A 36 -13.17 -12.67 -15.20
N ASP A 37 -11.97 -12.22 -15.54
CA ASP A 37 -11.12 -12.89 -16.52
C ASP A 37 -10.26 -14.00 -15.89
N GLY A 38 -10.42 -14.25 -14.59
CA GLY A 38 -9.65 -15.28 -13.90
C GLY A 38 -8.27 -14.83 -13.48
N GLU A 39 -7.99 -13.54 -13.54
CA GLU A 39 -6.70 -12.99 -13.09
C GLU A 39 -6.72 -12.71 -11.60
N GLU A 40 -5.63 -13.04 -10.92
CA GLU A 40 -5.53 -12.81 -9.48
C GLU A 40 -5.01 -11.41 -9.19
N PHE A 41 -5.60 -10.77 -8.18
CA PHE A 41 -5.19 -9.45 -7.72
C PHE A 41 -5.06 -9.43 -6.20
N VAL A 42 -4.22 -8.52 -5.71
CA VAL A 42 -4.11 -8.22 -4.28
C VAL A 42 -4.55 -6.77 -4.11
N GLY A 43 -5.63 -6.55 -3.37
CA GLY A 43 -6.12 -5.20 -3.12
C GLY A 43 -5.45 -4.61 -1.89
N LEU A 44 -4.94 -3.40 -2.02
CA LEU A 44 -4.27 -2.70 -0.94
C LEU A 44 -4.92 -1.33 -0.75
N VAL A 45 -4.84 -0.81 0.47
CA VAL A 45 -5.38 0.52 0.78
C VAL A 45 -4.29 1.40 1.37
N VAL A 46 -4.36 2.68 1.02
CA VAL A 46 -3.50 3.71 1.60
C VAL A 46 -4.41 4.88 1.96
N ASN A 47 -4.24 5.42 3.16
CA ASN A 47 -5.05 6.53 3.61
C ASN A 47 -4.74 7.78 2.79
N ILE A 48 -5.77 8.39 2.21
CA ILE A 48 -5.61 9.56 1.33
C ILE A 48 -4.96 10.73 2.06
N ASP A 49 -5.42 11.01 3.27
CA ASP A 49 -4.88 12.15 4.02
C ASP A 49 -3.42 11.95 4.38
N HIS A 50 -3.05 10.71 4.72
CA HIS A 50 -1.66 10.38 5.05
C HIS A 50 -0.76 10.48 3.82
N VAL A 51 -1.23 10.01 2.66
CA VAL A 51 -0.47 10.12 1.42
C VAL A 51 -0.27 11.60 1.06
N ARG A 52 -1.32 12.39 1.23
CA ARG A 52 -1.21 13.82 0.96
C ARG A 52 -0.16 14.47 1.85
N ALA A 53 -0.13 14.11 3.14
CA ALA A 53 0.86 14.62 4.07
C ALA A 53 2.28 14.23 3.64
N VAL A 54 2.45 13.00 3.14
CA VAL A 54 3.74 12.56 2.60
C VAL A 54 4.14 13.40 1.40
N MET A 55 3.20 13.64 0.49
CA MET A 55 3.44 14.43 -0.72
C MET A 55 3.82 15.87 -0.38
N GLU A 56 3.23 16.43 0.67
CA GLU A 56 3.49 17.81 1.09
C GLU A 56 4.71 17.94 2.01
N GLY A 57 5.35 16.82 2.34
CA GLY A 57 6.53 16.85 3.19
C GLY A 57 6.27 16.90 4.68
N GLU A 58 5.02 16.77 5.09
CA GLU A 58 4.65 16.80 6.51
C GLU A 58 4.92 15.47 7.21
N LYS A 59 4.93 14.37 6.44
CA LYS A 59 5.29 13.04 6.94
C LYS A 59 6.35 12.46 6.02
N GLU A 60 7.22 11.64 6.57
CA GLU A 60 8.24 10.98 5.76
C GLU A 60 7.70 9.72 5.10
N VAL A 61 6.75 9.05 5.75
CA VAL A 61 6.28 7.75 5.31
C VAL A 61 4.88 7.50 5.83
N THR A 62 4.11 6.70 5.10
CA THR A 62 2.84 6.19 5.60
C THR A 62 2.70 4.72 5.25
N SER A 63 1.84 4.03 5.96
CA SER A 63 1.68 2.58 5.80
C SER A 63 0.73 2.24 4.68
N ILE A 64 0.94 1.05 4.12
CA ILE A 64 0.04 0.41 3.15
C ILE A 64 -0.50 -0.83 3.83
N SER A 65 -1.80 -1.04 3.75
CA SER A 65 -2.43 -2.17 4.42
C SER A 65 -3.38 -2.92 3.49
N GLN A 66 -3.67 -4.15 3.85
CA GLN A 66 -4.77 -4.89 3.25
C GLN A 66 -5.87 -5.00 4.29
N ILE A 67 -7.09 -4.66 3.89
CA ILE A 67 -8.24 -4.77 4.76
C ILE A 67 -9.07 -5.94 4.27
N SER A 68 -9.40 -6.86 5.16
CA SER A 68 -10.25 -8.00 4.85
C SER A 68 -11.45 -8.01 5.77
N ASP A 69 -12.56 -8.44 5.25
CA ASP A 69 -13.82 -8.54 6.01
C ASP A 69 -13.97 -9.87 6.73
#